data_e81778f20d5ec5021cab4602b9824442
#
_entry.id   e81778f20d5ec5021cab4602b9824442
#
_cell.length_a   1.000
_cell.length_b   1.000
_cell.length_c   1.000
_cell.angle_alpha   90.00
_cell.angle_beta   90.00
_cell.angle_gamma   90.00
#
_symmetry.space_group_name_H-M   'P 1'
#
loop_
_entity.id
_entity.type
_entity.pdbx_description
1 polymer ?
#
loop_
_entity_poly.entity_id
_entity_poly.type
_entity_poly.pdbx_seq_one_letter_code
_entity_poly.pdbx_strand_id
1 'polypeptide(L)'
;MKGKKVLSLLCAVTMASTLLAGCGGAKTDSQKQASSTASKTSESTSKASSMASNTADTSEHVDITIGGLNLKDSEEANWPTETVDVIEKKFNCSIKFKGYQKDSLNLDLSGENTTDIVQINEDNIDGVLRGKHAINLEDYKAIAPNIFSDALSFRNNVMKNFKSDESKGQYFVTPHVTTDNVEETFGAILPFGYAVRWDLYKEIGAPKITNDDEYIAALKKMKEKYPKTESGDETYAYSIYNDAKLHAYFHKGCLSEGYVNLEGGLYVQNVKTNELVSDIYDVDEGGKVTPFWAGVKFYNKLYKEGLLDPDALITKGEDIQEKYSKGQYLGGQNNWYFGDYNNNERQKDPNTLKEFVLLPSYMGWANEPNKAGWSGKYYFVSSHSPNVERAVMVLDYLQSAEASRETCSGIGSRWEVKDGKAVLKDDTKTLKTDGARVEELKKSGIGENNMYSSIGYADEAVLKDGGMVNLFLADDILADTLTAAEKDMCKTLNISLPSDLLKNGIAEGKNIDMRDTKSAIRMVIQAAPKDINRIDGNVEEITIKALPNLVMAKSDADFDAAKAKLMEDLKAANVEKSVNWWKENWNTAVSNLDSMK
;
A
#
# COMPACT_ATOMS: atom_id res chain seq x y z
N MET A 1 5.75 49.85 -19.03
CA MET A 1 6.42 49.39 -17.82
C MET A 1 6.23 47.90 -17.74
N LYS A 2 7.32 47.15 -17.67
CA LYS A 2 7.39 45.70 -17.95
C LYS A 2 6.89 44.90 -16.75
N GLY A 3 5.83 44.11 -16.95
CA GLY A 3 5.35 43.11 -15.97
C GLY A 3 6.11 41.80 -16.12
N LYS A 4 6.70 41.33 -15.03
CA LYS A 4 7.36 40.03 -14.94
C LYS A 4 6.29 38.94 -14.86
N LYS A 5 6.33 37.99 -15.79
CA LYS A 5 5.56 36.75 -15.74
C LYS A 5 6.29 35.81 -14.79
N VAL A 6 5.62 35.44 -13.72
CA VAL A 6 5.99 34.32 -12.86
C VAL A 6 5.48 33.05 -13.53
N LEU A 7 6.40 32.16 -13.84
CA LEU A 7 6.13 30.85 -14.45
C LEU A 7 5.80 29.89 -13.30
N SER A 8 4.53 29.52 -13.17
CA SER A 8 4.12 28.43 -12.29
C SER A 8 4.40 27.11 -13.00
N LEU A 9 5.26 26.28 -12.42
CA LEU A 9 5.54 24.93 -12.89
C LEU A 9 4.41 24.01 -12.36
N LEU A 10 3.48 23.67 -13.25
CA LEU A 10 2.53 22.57 -13.01
C LEU A 10 3.27 21.25 -13.30
N CYS A 11 3.39 20.40 -12.32
CA CYS A 11 3.66 18.98 -12.55
C CYS A 11 2.37 18.29 -12.98
N ALA A 12 2.11 18.24 -14.27
CA ALA A 12 1.10 17.39 -14.86
C ALA A 12 1.75 16.04 -15.21
N VAL A 13 1.35 14.98 -14.54
CA VAL A 13 1.65 13.60 -14.96
C VAL A 13 0.70 13.28 -16.11
N THR A 14 1.18 13.39 -17.33
CA THR A 14 0.48 12.92 -18.53
C THR A 14 0.94 11.50 -18.83
N MET A 15 0.08 10.51 -18.58
CA MET A 15 0.18 9.20 -19.23
C MET A 15 -0.51 9.31 -20.60
N ALA A 16 0.29 9.28 -21.65
CA ALA A 16 -0.20 9.15 -23.01
C ALA A 16 -0.28 7.67 -23.37
N SER A 17 -1.50 7.16 -23.50
CA SER A 17 -1.80 5.88 -24.13
C SER A 17 -1.90 6.08 -25.65
N THR A 18 -0.97 5.53 -26.41
CA THR A 18 -1.11 5.37 -27.88
C THR A 18 -1.49 3.95 -28.22
N LEU A 19 -2.76 3.78 -28.58
CA LEU A 19 -3.25 2.64 -29.35
C LEU A 19 -2.87 2.85 -30.83
N LEU A 20 -2.18 1.88 -31.43
CA LEU A 20 -2.16 1.71 -32.87
C LEU A 20 -2.35 0.24 -33.21
N ALA A 21 -3.53 -0.03 -33.74
CA ALA A 21 -3.86 -1.26 -34.44
C ALA A 21 -3.20 -1.28 -35.82
N GLY A 22 -2.71 -2.42 -36.25
CA GLY A 22 -2.23 -2.65 -37.61
C GLY A 22 -2.20 -4.13 -37.92
N CYS A 23 -3.23 -4.57 -38.65
CA CYS A 23 -3.37 -5.89 -39.30
C CYS A 23 -2.44 -6.08 -40.49
N GLY A 24 -2.12 -7.36 -40.76
CA GLY A 24 -1.71 -7.90 -42.07
C GLY A 24 -0.40 -8.64 -42.00
N GLY A 25 -0.27 -9.90 -42.10
CA GLY A 25 -0.79 -10.80 -43.12
C GLY A 25 0.37 -11.46 -43.86
N ALA A 26 0.51 -12.79 -43.70
CA ALA A 26 0.96 -13.79 -44.64
C ALA A 26 2.45 -14.12 -44.91
N LYS A 27 2.79 -15.35 -44.53
CA LYS A 27 3.46 -16.43 -45.33
C LYS A 27 4.85 -16.15 -45.94
N THR A 28 5.76 -16.99 -45.86
CA THR A 28 6.08 -18.40 -46.10
C THR A 28 7.60 -18.60 -46.21
N ASP A 29 8.00 -19.75 -45.75
CA ASP A 29 8.99 -20.68 -46.29
C ASP A 29 10.51 -20.45 -46.25
N SER A 30 11.06 -21.40 -45.53
CA SER A 30 12.03 -22.41 -46.01
C SER A 30 13.53 -22.20 -45.89
N GLN A 31 14.04 -23.12 -45.12
CA GLN A 31 15.22 -24.00 -45.37
C GLN A 31 16.64 -23.51 -45.05
N LYS A 32 17.15 -24.28 -44.08
CA LYS A 32 18.43 -25.01 -44.09
C LYS A 32 19.74 -24.24 -44.35
N GLN A 33 20.66 -24.28 -43.42
CA GLN A 33 21.68 -25.33 -43.43
C GLN A 33 22.64 -25.16 -42.24
N ALA A 34 23.00 -26.29 -41.68
CA ALA A 34 23.94 -26.49 -40.59
C ALA A 34 25.40 -26.21 -41.01
N SER A 35 26.19 -25.74 -40.10
CA SER A 35 27.54 -26.30 -39.97
C SER A 35 28.10 -26.10 -38.55
N SER A 36 28.54 -27.17 -38.04
CA SER A 36 29.29 -27.44 -36.82
C SER A 36 30.56 -26.56 -36.68
N THR A 37 30.90 -26.15 -35.45
CA THR A 37 32.20 -26.58 -34.88
C THR A 37 32.39 -26.05 -33.44
N ALA A 38 32.74 -27.02 -32.61
CA ALA A 38 33.69 -26.99 -31.48
C ALA A 38 33.28 -26.28 -30.17
N SER A 39 32.90 -27.14 -29.25
CA SER A 39 33.03 -27.03 -27.81
C SER A 39 34.35 -26.40 -27.35
N LYS A 40 34.24 -25.39 -26.48
CA LYS A 40 35.26 -25.18 -25.43
C LYS A 40 34.57 -25.25 -24.09
N THR A 41 34.74 -26.35 -23.44
CA THR A 41 34.51 -26.60 -22.04
C THR A 41 35.39 -25.62 -21.24
N SER A 42 34.80 -24.67 -20.56
CA SER A 42 35.47 -23.98 -19.47
C SER A 42 34.96 -24.58 -18.15
N GLU A 43 35.80 -25.36 -17.53
CA GLU A 43 35.66 -25.81 -16.16
C GLU A 43 35.55 -24.60 -15.24
N SER A 44 34.36 -24.39 -14.65
CA SER A 44 34.24 -23.53 -13.50
C SER A 44 34.74 -24.29 -12.27
N THR A 45 35.98 -24.04 -11.90
CA THR A 45 36.54 -24.41 -10.62
C THR A 45 35.73 -23.71 -9.52
N SER A 46 34.96 -24.50 -8.78
CA SER A 46 34.40 -24.11 -7.48
C SER A 46 35.57 -23.82 -6.53
N LYS A 47 35.90 -22.55 -6.33
CA LYS A 47 36.68 -22.10 -5.19
C LYS A 47 35.82 -22.23 -3.95
N ALA A 48 36.07 -23.26 -3.15
CA ALA A 48 35.68 -23.28 -1.76
C ALA A 48 36.33 -22.06 -1.09
N SER A 49 35.50 -21.08 -0.72
CA SER A 49 35.91 -19.88 0.01
C SER A 49 36.31 -20.29 1.42
N SER A 50 37.57 -20.09 1.74
CA SER A 50 38.10 -20.03 3.09
C SER A 50 37.36 -18.91 3.87
N MET A 51 36.94 -19.18 5.10
CA MET A 51 36.44 -18.21 6.04
C MET A 51 37.39 -17.00 6.11
N ALA A 52 36.98 -15.90 5.51
CA ALA A 52 37.66 -14.61 5.55
C ALA A 52 36.85 -13.64 6.40
N SER A 53 37.57 -12.81 7.12
CA SER A 53 37.16 -11.75 8.07
C SER A 53 35.84 -11.04 7.75
N ASN A 54 35.08 -10.72 8.82
CA ASN A 54 33.75 -10.08 8.86
C ASN A 54 33.62 -8.66 8.24
N THR A 55 34.41 -8.31 7.23
CA THR A 55 34.30 -7.04 6.51
C THR A 55 34.41 -7.32 5.01
N ALA A 56 33.29 -7.13 4.29
CA ALA A 56 33.35 -7.13 2.83
C ALA A 56 34.23 -5.98 2.33
N ASP A 57 34.98 -6.21 1.25
CA ASP A 57 35.89 -5.23 0.69
C ASP A 57 35.11 -4.08 0.04
N THR A 58 35.24 -2.88 0.59
CA THR A 58 34.68 -1.62 0.04
C THR A 58 35.74 -0.72 -0.59
N SER A 59 36.93 -1.23 -0.87
CA SER A 59 38.04 -0.43 -1.41
C SER A 59 37.80 0.02 -2.84
N GLU A 60 37.09 -0.78 -3.65
CA GLU A 60 36.73 -0.44 -5.02
C GLU A 60 35.38 0.28 -5.08
N HIS A 61 35.29 1.34 -5.88
CA HIS A 61 34.03 2.04 -6.13
C HIS A 61 33.19 1.28 -7.14
N VAL A 62 31.87 1.13 -6.85
CA VAL A 62 30.93 0.39 -7.69
C VAL A 62 29.61 1.16 -7.88
N ASP A 63 28.95 0.92 -8.99
CA ASP A 63 27.58 1.40 -9.20
C ASP A 63 26.58 0.35 -8.64
N ILE A 64 25.59 0.80 -7.87
CA ILE A 64 24.48 -0.03 -7.37
C ILE A 64 23.18 0.51 -7.93
N THR A 65 22.46 -0.31 -8.66
CA THR A 65 21.14 0.03 -9.19
C THR A 65 20.06 -0.62 -8.32
N ILE A 66 19.12 0.18 -7.87
CA ILE A 66 17.95 -0.25 -7.11
C ILE A 66 16.73 -0.03 -8.00
N GLY A 67 16.04 -1.11 -8.36
CA GLY A 67 14.90 -1.08 -9.29
C GLY A 67 13.62 -1.62 -8.67
N GLY A 68 12.46 -1.17 -9.15
CA GLY A 68 11.20 -1.71 -8.64
C GLY A 68 9.94 -1.22 -9.34
N LEU A 69 8.85 -1.97 -9.14
CA LEU A 69 7.54 -1.73 -9.75
C LEU A 69 6.88 -0.42 -9.27
N ASN A 70 7.25 0.05 -8.08
CA ASN A 70 6.66 1.26 -7.49
C ASN A 70 7.67 2.41 -7.42
N LEU A 71 8.78 2.31 -8.15
CA LEU A 71 9.79 3.35 -8.21
C LEU A 71 9.53 4.27 -9.39
N LYS A 72 9.87 5.55 -9.20
CA LYS A 72 9.87 6.50 -10.30
C LYS A 72 11.12 6.29 -11.15
N ASP A 73 10.96 6.27 -12.47
CA ASP A 73 12.05 6.30 -13.44
C ASP A 73 12.12 7.72 -14.01
N SER A 74 12.80 8.62 -13.30
CA SER A 74 12.93 10.01 -13.70
C SER A 74 14.29 10.55 -13.27
N GLU A 75 14.74 11.64 -13.93
CA GLU A 75 15.92 12.38 -13.49
C GLU A 75 15.78 12.82 -12.03
N GLU A 76 14.56 13.18 -11.62
CA GLU A 76 14.23 13.61 -10.26
C GLU A 76 14.47 12.50 -9.22
N ALA A 77 14.21 11.22 -9.56
CA ALA A 77 14.48 10.09 -8.67
C ALA A 77 15.98 9.85 -8.42
N ASN A 78 16.82 10.34 -9.31
CA ASN A 78 18.28 10.22 -9.26
C ASN A 78 18.98 11.51 -8.82
N TRP A 79 18.27 12.48 -8.26
CA TRP A 79 18.91 13.66 -7.72
C TRP A 79 19.76 13.31 -6.49
N PRO A 80 20.94 13.93 -6.37
CA PRO A 80 21.77 13.76 -5.18
C PRO A 80 21.06 14.34 -3.96
N THR A 81 20.91 13.53 -2.93
CA THR A 81 20.29 13.90 -1.65
C THR A 81 21.22 13.58 -0.48
N GLU A 82 21.00 14.24 0.66
CA GLU A 82 21.80 13.97 1.87
C GLU A 82 21.72 12.48 2.30
N THR A 83 20.56 11.84 2.12
CA THR A 83 20.36 10.42 2.44
C THR A 83 21.10 9.49 1.48
N VAL A 84 21.08 9.79 0.18
CA VAL A 84 21.88 9.03 -0.83
C VAL A 84 23.36 9.20 -0.56
N ASP A 85 23.82 10.44 -0.32
CA ASP A 85 25.22 10.74 0.00
C ASP A 85 25.77 9.93 1.18
N VAL A 86 24.93 9.66 2.21
CA VAL A 86 25.33 8.81 3.36
C VAL A 86 25.62 7.39 2.91
N ILE A 87 24.73 6.81 2.10
CA ILE A 87 24.87 5.45 1.59
C ILE A 87 26.10 5.34 0.68
N GLU A 88 26.25 6.27 -0.26
CA GLU A 88 27.35 6.28 -1.21
C GLU A 88 28.70 6.37 -0.52
N LYS A 89 28.84 7.25 0.47
CA LYS A 89 30.06 7.38 1.28
C LYS A 89 30.32 6.16 2.15
N LYS A 90 29.27 5.61 2.77
CA LYS A 90 29.38 4.46 3.70
C LYS A 90 29.85 3.22 2.96
N PHE A 91 29.38 3.00 1.74
CA PHE A 91 29.63 1.79 0.98
C PHE A 91 30.56 1.98 -0.24
N ASN A 92 31.14 3.16 -0.44
CA ASN A 92 31.96 3.50 -1.60
C ASN A 92 31.28 3.07 -2.92
N CYS A 93 30.07 3.56 -3.16
CA CYS A 93 29.29 3.26 -4.34
C CYS A 93 28.54 4.50 -4.86
N SER A 94 28.00 4.41 -6.08
CA SER A 94 27.01 5.33 -6.60
C SER A 94 25.66 4.63 -6.68
N ILE A 95 24.60 5.29 -6.22
CA ILE A 95 23.24 4.73 -6.23
C ILE A 95 22.47 5.27 -7.43
N LYS A 96 21.82 4.36 -8.16
CA LYS A 96 20.89 4.67 -9.25
C LYS A 96 19.54 4.02 -9.01
N PHE A 97 18.46 4.74 -9.34
CA PHE A 97 17.10 4.25 -9.23
C PHE A 97 16.50 3.97 -10.60
N LYS A 98 15.77 2.84 -10.71
CA LYS A 98 15.11 2.41 -11.94
C LYS A 98 13.67 2.00 -11.64
N GLY A 99 12.71 2.68 -12.25
CA GLY A 99 11.30 2.29 -12.20
C GLY A 99 11.00 1.20 -13.22
N TYR A 100 10.12 0.26 -12.85
CA TYR A 100 9.63 -0.78 -13.76
C TYR A 100 8.11 -0.69 -13.92
N GLN A 101 7.66 -0.91 -15.15
CA GLN A 101 6.31 -1.38 -15.42
C GLN A 101 6.30 -2.92 -15.34
N LYS A 102 5.15 -3.53 -15.08
CA LYS A 102 5.02 -4.99 -14.91
C LYS A 102 5.69 -5.78 -16.05
N ASP A 103 5.47 -5.37 -17.29
CA ASP A 103 6.03 -6.06 -18.45
C ASP A 103 7.55 -5.86 -18.59
N SER A 104 8.04 -4.66 -18.30
CA SER A 104 9.48 -4.38 -18.35
C SER A 104 10.27 -5.11 -17.25
N LEU A 105 9.67 -5.29 -16.07
CA LEU A 105 10.28 -6.13 -15.03
C LEU A 105 10.40 -7.58 -15.49
N ASN A 106 9.36 -8.16 -16.09
CA ASN A 106 9.39 -9.53 -16.58
C ASN A 106 10.43 -9.73 -17.70
N LEU A 107 10.61 -8.74 -18.57
CA LEU A 107 11.65 -8.75 -19.60
C LEU A 107 13.04 -8.68 -18.96
N ASP A 108 13.24 -7.83 -17.99
CA ASP A 108 14.49 -7.65 -17.28
C ASP A 108 14.88 -8.94 -16.50
N LEU A 109 13.92 -9.57 -15.85
CA LEU A 109 14.13 -10.85 -15.16
C LEU A 109 14.38 -12.01 -16.11
N SER A 110 13.85 -12.00 -17.34
CA SER A 110 14.10 -13.04 -18.35
C SER A 110 15.41 -12.85 -19.14
N GLY A 111 16.03 -11.67 -19.02
CA GLY A 111 17.30 -11.31 -19.63
C GLY A 111 18.47 -11.36 -18.66
N GLU A 112 19.58 -10.76 -19.06
CA GLU A 112 20.73 -10.51 -18.17
C GLU A 112 20.45 -9.23 -17.34
N ASN A 113 19.60 -9.37 -16.31
CA ASN A 113 19.26 -8.26 -15.43
C ASN A 113 20.49 -7.80 -14.64
N THR A 114 20.90 -6.56 -14.86
CA THR A 114 22.02 -5.93 -14.14
C THR A 114 21.57 -5.08 -12.95
N THR A 115 20.27 -5.04 -12.63
CA THR A 115 19.77 -4.36 -11.44
C THR A 115 20.18 -5.15 -10.20
N ASP A 116 20.83 -4.47 -9.26
CA ASP A 116 21.45 -5.14 -8.11
C ASP A 116 20.41 -5.48 -7.02
N ILE A 117 19.56 -4.52 -6.66
CA ILE A 117 18.49 -4.70 -5.67
C ILE A 117 17.16 -4.48 -6.39
N VAL A 118 16.26 -5.47 -6.31
CA VAL A 118 14.98 -5.43 -7.04
C VAL A 118 13.80 -5.51 -6.09
N GLN A 119 12.84 -4.60 -6.27
CA GLN A 119 11.56 -4.62 -5.58
C GLN A 119 10.50 -5.23 -6.48
N ILE A 120 9.76 -6.17 -5.94
CA ILE A 120 8.65 -6.86 -6.61
C ILE A 120 7.40 -6.88 -5.73
N ASN A 121 6.28 -7.21 -6.36
CA ASN A 121 5.04 -7.56 -5.68
C ASN A 121 4.91 -9.08 -5.53
N GLU A 122 3.93 -9.52 -4.78
CA GLU A 122 3.67 -10.92 -4.46
C GLU A 122 3.53 -11.80 -5.72
N ASP A 123 2.84 -11.31 -6.76
CA ASP A 123 2.63 -12.00 -8.03
C ASP A 123 3.92 -12.42 -8.75
N ASN A 124 5.04 -11.77 -8.46
CA ASN A 124 6.31 -12.02 -9.13
C ASN A 124 7.19 -13.07 -8.43
N ILE A 125 6.88 -13.41 -7.17
CA ILE A 125 7.74 -14.25 -6.32
C ILE A 125 8.04 -15.60 -6.96
N ASP A 126 7.01 -16.29 -7.42
CA ASP A 126 7.15 -17.60 -8.06
C ASP A 126 8.05 -17.54 -9.30
N GLY A 127 7.94 -16.46 -10.07
CA GLY A 127 8.79 -16.24 -11.25
C GLY A 127 10.25 -16.06 -10.87
N VAL A 128 10.51 -15.24 -9.85
CA VAL A 128 11.86 -14.96 -9.34
C VAL A 128 12.50 -16.23 -8.78
N LEU A 129 11.77 -17.01 -7.98
CA LEU A 129 12.30 -18.25 -7.40
C LEU A 129 12.57 -19.32 -8.45
N ARG A 130 11.62 -19.58 -9.35
CA ARG A 130 11.79 -20.57 -10.44
C ARG A 130 12.91 -20.18 -11.40
N GLY A 131 13.04 -18.88 -11.69
CA GLY A 131 14.11 -18.36 -12.54
C GLY A 131 15.46 -18.29 -11.83
N LYS A 132 15.51 -18.52 -10.50
CA LYS A 132 16.72 -18.38 -9.67
C LYS A 132 17.34 -16.97 -9.77
N HIS A 133 16.49 -15.96 -9.88
CA HIS A 133 16.93 -14.57 -10.04
C HIS A 133 17.40 -13.91 -8.73
N ALA A 134 17.05 -14.47 -7.58
CA ALA A 134 17.45 -14.00 -6.25
C ALA A 134 18.56 -14.85 -5.66
N ILE A 135 19.53 -14.23 -4.97
CA ILE A 135 20.49 -14.94 -4.13
C ILE A 135 19.85 -15.41 -2.83
N ASN A 136 20.43 -16.44 -2.21
CA ASN A 136 20.06 -16.77 -0.83
C ASN A 136 20.83 -15.87 0.15
N LEU A 137 20.13 -14.99 0.83
CA LEU A 137 20.71 -14.04 1.79
C LEU A 137 21.38 -14.73 2.98
N GLU A 138 21.00 -15.97 3.30
CA GLU A 138 21.64 -16.74 4.40
C GLU A 138 23.13 -16.99 4.16
N ASP A 139 23.57 -17.04 2.91
CA ASP A 139 24.98 -17.21 2.55
C ASP A 139 25.80 -15.95 2.85
N TYR A 140 25.13 -14.83 3.10
CA TYR A 140 25.73 -13.51 3.33
C TYR A 140 25.50 -12.96 4.75
N LYS A 141 25.10 -13.79 5.71
CA LYS A 141 24.80 -13.37 7.10
C LYS A 141 25.92 -12.56 7.76
N ALA A 142 27.17 -12.89 7.43
CA ALA A 142 28.33 -12.23 8.02
C ALA A 142 28.40 -10.72 7.69
N ILE A 143 27.82 -10.29 6.57
CA ILE A 143 27.80 -8.90 6.09
C ILE A 143 26.40 -8.29 6.10
N ALA A 144 25.41 -8.98 6.67
CA ALA A 144 24.02 -8.55 6.76
C ALA A 144 23.47 -8.61 8.21
N PRO A 145 24.11 -7.93 9.18
CA PRO A 145 23.75 -8.05 10.60
C PRO A 145 22.39 -7.42 10.94
N ASN A 146 21.90 -6.43 10.19
CA ASN A 146 20.59 -5.82 10.41
C ASN A 146 19.47 -6.76 9.95
N ILE A 147 19.59 -7.33 8.74
CA ILE A 147 18.64 -8.31 8.20
C ILE A 147 18.50 -9.50 9.15
N PHE A 148 19.62 -10.00 9.69
CA PHE A 148 19.66 -11.18 10.54
C PHE A 148 19.72 -10.85 12.05
N SER A 149 19.30 -9.66 12.45
CA SER A 149 19.18 -9.29 13.85
C SER A 149 18.11 -10.12 14.57
N ASP A 150 18.28 -10.34 15.87
CA ASP A 150 17.31 -11.07 16.71
C ASP A 150 15.91 -10.42 16.66
N ALA A 151 15.86 -9.09 16.56
CA ALA A 151 14.60 -8.34 16.42
C ALA A 151 13.80 -8.74 15.18
N LEU A 152 14.44 -9.22 14.13
CA LEU A 152 13.81 -9.63 12.87
C LEU A 152 13.69 -11.15 12.71
N SER A 153 14.02 -11.95 13.77
CA SER A 153 14.01 -13.41 13.72
C SER A 153 12.66 -13.98 13.25
N PHE A 154 11.56 -13.46 13.78
CA PHE A 154 10.21 -13.91 13.40
C PHE A 154 9.93 -13.62 11.91
N ARG A 155 10.21 -12.41 11.43
CA ARG A 155 10.07 -12.06 10.01
C ARG A 155 10.92 -12.99 9.13
N ASN A 156 12.17 -13.23 9.51
CA ASN A 156 13.06 -14.10 8.76
C ASN A 156 12.55 -15.54 8.70
N ASN A 157 11.99 -16.05 9.80
CA ASN A 157 11.35 -17.37 9.81
C ASN A 157 10.13 -17.42 8.87
N VAL A 158 9.32 -16.37 8.83
CA VAL A 158 8.20 -16.25 7.88
C VAL A 158 8.73 -16.25 6.44
N MET A 159 9.75 -15.44 6.14
CA MET A 159 10.32 -15.34 4.79
C MET A 159 10.93 -16.65 4.28
N LYS A 160 11.53 -17.46 5.15
CA LYS A 160 12.05 -18.80 4.79
C LYS A 160 10.97 -19.80 4.42
N ASN A 161 9.76 -19.60 4.90
CA ASN A 161 8.62 -20.48 4.69
C ASN A 161 7.57 -19.86 3.74
N PHE A 162 7.97 -18.81 3.02
CA PHE A 162 7.07 -18.06 2.16
C PHE A 162 6.67 -18.91 0.93
N LYS A 163 5.39 -19.23 0.82
CA LYS A 163 4.64 -19.80 -0.34
C LYS A 163 5.26 -20.98 -1.12
N SER A 164 6.48 -21.41 -0.91
CA SER A 164 7.08 -22.45 -1.74
C SER A 164 7.78 -23.54 -0.94
N ASP A 165 7.41 -24.80 -1.21
CA ASP A 165 8.08 -26.00 -0.68
C ASP A 165 9.48 -26.21 -1.29
N GLU A 166 9.81 -25.52 -2.40
CA GLU A 166 11.01 -25.77 -3.19
C GLU A 166 12.23 -24.91 -2.80
N SER A 167 12.00 -23.74 -2.21
CA SER A 167 13.07 -22.81 -1.85
C SER A 167 13.24 -22.73 -0.34
N LYS A 168 14.03 -23.62 0.22
CA LYS A 168 14.47 -23.53 1.63
C LYS A 168 15.60 -22.52 1.74
N GLY A 169 15.29 -21.25 1.93
CA GLY A 169 16.26 -20.18 2.10
C GLY A 169 15.58 -18.83 2.20
N GLN A 170 16.31 -17.83 2.65
CA GLN A 170 15.81 -16.46 2.69
C GLN A 170 16.24 -15.68 1.46
N TYR A 171 15.35 -15.56 0.48
CA TYR A 171 15.60 -14.86 -0.78
C TYR A 171 15.10 -13.42 -0.75
N PHE A 172 14.17 -13.11 0.13
CA PHE A 172 13.51 -11.79 0.19
C PHE A 172 13.63 -11.18 1.58
N VAL A 173 13.58 -9.86 1.58
CA VAL A 173 13.24 -9.06 2.75
C VAL A 173 12.00 -8.23 2.43
N THR A 174 11.29 -7.81 3.47
CA THR A 174 10.10 -6.97 3.36
C THR A 174 10.18 -5.85 4.39
N PRO A 175 9.53 -4.70 4.17
CA PRO A 175 9.38 -3.68 5.19
C PRO A 175 8.80 -4.29 6.47
N HIS A 176 9.21 -3.79 7.61
CA HIS A 176 8.84 -4.36 8.90
C HIS A 176 8.56 -3.27 9.93
N VAL A 177 7.76 -3.62 10.92
CA VAL A 177 7.67 -2.88 12.16
C VAL A 177 8.30 -3.73 13.23
N THR A 178 9.39 -3.24 13.82
CA THR A 178 9.90 -3.79 15.06
C THR A 178 9.92 -2.66 16.08
N THR A 179 9.23 -2.86 17.19
CA THR A 179 9.21 -1.94 18.30
C THR A 179 9.08 -2.78 19.57
N ASP A 180 9.74 -2.33 20.62
CA ASP A 180 9.56 -2.92 21.96
C ASP A 180 8.21 -2.47 22.55
N ASN A 181 7.61 -1.39 22.00
CA ASN A 181 6.37 -0.78 22.45
C ASN A 181 5.31 -0.84 21.34
N VAL A 182 4.72 -2.01 21.11
CA VAL A 182 3.66 -2.24 20.12
C VAL A 182 2.46 -1.31 20.32
N GLU A 183 2.19 -0.93 21.56
CA GLU A 183 1.06 -0.06 21.93
C GLU A 183 1.23 1.39 21.45
N GLU A 184 2.47 1.83 21.22
CA GLU A 184 2.76 3.18 20.75
C GLU A 184 2.70 3.31 19.21
N THR A 185 2.53 2.20 18.48
CA THR A 185 2.40 2.19 17.02
C THR A 185 0.97 2.44 16.56
N PHE A 186 0.28 3.35 17.20
CA PHE A 186 -1.00 3.83 16.71
C PHE A 186 -0.80 4.66 15.45
N GLY A 187 -1.62 4.39 14.41
CA GLY A 187 -1.62 5.20 13.21
C GLY A 187 -1.83 6.67 13.55
N ALA A 188 -0.83 7.50 13.26
CA ALA A 188 -0.90 8.94 13.49
C ALA A 188 -1.86 9.62 12.51
N ILE A 189 -2.12 8.99 11.36
CA ILE A 189 -2.95 9.49 10.27
C ILE A 189 -4.05 8.47 9.98
N LEU A 190 -5.28 8.96 9.81
CA LEU A 190 -6.41 8.14 9.35
C LEU A 190 -6.35 8.02 7.81
N PRO A 191 -6.00 6.86 7.24
CA PRO A 191 -6.01 6.69 5.79
C PRO A 191 -7.41 6.42 5.22
N PHE A 192 -8.31 5.90 6.06
CA PHE A 192 -9.67 5.47 5.71
C PHE A 192 -10.70 5.97 6.72
N GLY A 193 -11.91 6.16 6.26
CA GLY A 193 -13.02 6.53 7.11
C GLY A 193 -14.21 7.07 6.31
N TYR A 194 -15.14 7.71 6.99
CA TYR A 194 -16.20 8.49 6.34
C TYR A 194 -15.64 9.85 5.93
N ALA A 195 -15.24 10.00 4.66
CA ALA A 195 -14.81 11.29 4.16
C ALA A 195 -16.01 12.22 3.97
N VAL A 196 -15.88 13.47 4.42
CA VAL A 196 -16.89 14.52 4.23
C VAL A 196 -16.22 15.82 3.82
N ARG A 197 -16.85 16.58 2.93
CA ARG A 197 -16.51 17.97 2.70
C ARG A 197 -16.82 18.76 3.98
N TRP A 198 -15.78 19.20 4.70
CA TRP A 198 -15.93 19.73 6.04
C TRP A 198 -16.80 20.99 6.10
N ASP A 199 -16.63 21.94 5.17
CA ASP A 199 -17.45 23.13 5.05
C ASP A 199 -18.94 22.80 4.99
N LEU A 200 -19.33 21.86 4.11
CA LEU A 200 -20.71 21.47 3.88
C LEU A 200 -21.28 20.64 5.04
N TYR A 201 -20.45 19.75 5.57
CA TYR A 201 -20.82 18.92 6.72
C TYR A 201 -21.10 19.77 7.97
N LYS A 202 -20.26 20.78 8.20
CA LYS A 202 -20.46 21.76 9.28
C LYS A 202 -21.74 22.55 9.09
N GLU A 203 -22.05 22.97 7.87
CA GLU A 203 -23.29 23.73 7.58
C GLU A 203 -24.57 22.91 7.78
N ILE A 204 -24.54 21.60 7.73
CA ILE A 204 -25.67 20.73 8.10
C ILE A 204 -25.69 20.39 9.60
N GLY A 205 -24.81 21.01 10.41
CA GLY A 205 -24.73 20.86 11.86
C GLY A 205 -23.79 19.77 12.34
N ALA A 206 -22.89 19.26 11.49
CA ALA A 206 -21.91 18.20 11.79
C ALA A 206 -22.54 17.04 12.60
N PRO A 207 -23.59 16.38 12.08
CA PRO A 207 -24.31 15.34 12.82
C PRO A 207 -23.38 14.18 13.14
N LYS A 208 -23.55 13.56 14.30
CA LYS A 208 -22.78 12.38 14.66
C LYS A 208 -23.05 11.26 13.64
N ILE A 209 -21.97 10.64 13.13
CA ILE A 209 -22.02 9.48 12.25
C ILE A 209 -21.46 8.27 13.01
N THR A 210 -22.26 7.22 13.13
CA THR A 210 -21.90 5.97 13.82
C THR A 210 -22.07 4.73 12.94
N ASN A 211 -22.71 4.89 11.78
CA ASN A 211 -23.00 3.81 10.84
C ASN A 211 -23.25 4.39 9.44
N ASP A 212 -23.38 3.49 8.46
CA ASP A 212 -23.60 3.84 7.07
C ASP A 212 -24.91 4.60 6.83
N ASP A 213 -25.98 4.29 7.57
CA ASP A 213 -27.27 4.95 7.37
C ASP A 213 -27.22 6.43 7.80
N GLU A 214 -26.54 6.72 8.91
CA GLU A 214 -26.29 8.11 9.35
C GLU A 214 -25.38 8.86 8.38
N TYR A 215 -24.36 8.18 7.82
CA TYR A 215 -23.48 8.75 6.82
C TYR A 215 -24.24 9.09 5.53
N ILE A 216 -25.04 8.16 5.00
CA ILE A 216 -25.90 8.38 3.82
C ILE A 216 -26.88 9.54 4.07
N ALA A 217 -27.48 9.61 5.26
CA ALA A 217 -28.39 10.70 5.63
C ALA A 217 -27.67 12.07 5.66
N ALA A 218 -26.43 12.12 6.14
CA ALA A 218 -25.61 13.34 6.10
C ALA A 218 -25.28 13.75 4.65
N LEU A 219 -24.83 12.81 3.81
CA LEU A 219 -24.55 13.05 2.40
C LEU A 219 -25.78 13.53 1.62
N LYS A 220 -26.95 12.98 1.92
CA LYS A 220 -28.21 13.42 1.34
C LYS A 220 -28.51 14.89 1.66
N LYS A 221 -28.40 15.27 2.93
CA LYS A 221 -28.59 16.68 3.35
C LYS A 221 -27.58 17.61 2.71
N MET A 222 -26.32 17.15 2.56
CA MET A 222 -25.29 17.93 1.87
C MET A 222 -25.65 18.12 0.39
N LYS A 223 -26.08 17.06 -0.32
CA LYS A 223 -26.51 17.14 -1.74
C LYS A 223 -27.75 18.01 -1.93
N GLU A 224 -28.75 17.93 -1.05
CA GLU A 224 -29.93 18.77 -1.08
C GLU A 224 -29.58 20.27 -0.98
N LYS A 225 -28.55 20.60 -0.18
CA LYS A 225 -28.07 21.96 0.00
C LYS A 225 -27.12 22.42 -1.10
N TYR A 226 -26.34 21.51 -1.64
CA TYR A 226 -25.31 21.75 -2.67
C TYR A 226 -25.49 20.79 -3.85
N PRO A 227 -26.59 20.96 -4.63
CA PRO A 227 -26.87 20.07 -5.74
C PRO A 227 -25.91 20.26 -6.92
N LYS A 228 -25.17 21.38 -6.93
CA LYS A 228 -24.21 21.74 -7.98
C LYS A 228 -22.95 22.33 -7.40
N THR A 229 -21.84 22.14 -8.11
CA THR A 229 -20.56 22.81 -7.83
C THR A 229 -20.64 24.31 -8.13
N GLU A 230 -19.61 25.05 -7.76
CA GLU A 230 -19.47 26.48 -8.10
C GLU A 230 -19.41 26.71 -9.64
N SER A 231 -18.89 25.73 -10.39
CA SER A 231 -18.88 25.74 -11.87
C SER A 231 -20.22 25.39 -12.51
N GLY A 232 -21.20 24.92 -11.71
CA GLY A 232 -22.52 24.53 -12.18
C GLY A 232 -22.68 23.05 -12.49
N ASP A 233 -21.64 22.24 -12.31
CA ASP A 233 -21.67 20.79 -12.51
C ASP A 233 -22.50 20.12 -11.40
N GLU A 234 -23.16 19.01 -11.73
CA GLU A 234 -23.94 18.24 -10.77
C GLU A 234 -23.04 17.58 -9.70
N THR A 235 -23.51 17.58 -8.44
CA THR A 235 -22.80 16.91 -7.36
C THR A 235 -23.40 15.54 -7.07
N TYR A 236 -22.56 14.61 -6.65
CA TYR A 236 -22.91 13.26 -6.22
C TYR A 236 -22.37 13.03 -4.82
N ALA A 237 -23.00 12.14 -4.08
CA ALA A 237 -22.47 11.80 -2.77
C ALA A 237 -21.21 10.93 -2.88
N TYR A 238 -21.19 9.99 -3.83
CA TYR A 238 -20.20 8.93 -3.87
C TYR A 238 -20.06 8.29 -5.25
N SER A 239 -18.93 7.59 -5.50
CA SER A 239 -18.69 6.72 -6.66
C SER A 239 -18.07 5.38 -6.25
N ILE A 240 -17.88 4.49 -7.22
CA ILE A 240 -17.25 3.17 -7.07
C ILE A 240 -15.96 3.17 -7.88
N TYR A 241 -14.85 2.74 -7.25
CA TYR A 241 -13.56 2.60 -7.90
C TYR A 241 -13.46 1.26 -8.64
N ASN A 242 -13.95 1.19 -9.87
CA ASN A 242 -14.08 -0.07 -10.61
C ASN A 242 -12.75 -0.73 -11.00
N ASP A 243 -11.64 0.03 -11.12
CA ASP A 243 -10.33 -0.56 -11.40
C ASP A 243 -9.88 -1.50 -10.27
N ALA A 244 -10.38 -1.28 -9.04
CA ALA A 244 -10.16 -2.17 -7.91
C ALA A 244 -11.07 -3.41 -7.92
N LYS A 245 -11.95 -3.57 -8.92
CA LYS A 245 -12.87 -4.70 -9.05
C LYS A 245 -13.63 -4.99 -7.74
N LEU A 246 -13.55 -6.22 -7.22
CA LEU A 246 -14.21 -6.61 -5.97
C LEU A 246 -13.67 -5.87 -4.74
N HIS A 247 -12.41 -5.41 -4.77
CA HIS A 247 -11.84 -4.61 -3.70
C HIS A 247 -12.61 -3.32 -3.42
N ALA A 248 -13.24 -2.70 -4.43
CA ALA A 248 -14.04 -1.49 -4.21
C ALA A 248 -15.17 -1.71 -3.21
N TYR A 249 -15.75 -2.90 -3.20
CA TYR A 249 -16.84 -3.29 -2.30
C TYR A 249 -16.31 -3.76 -0.95
N PHE A 250 -15.29 -4.60 -0.97
CA PHE A 250 -14.58 -5.03 0.23
C PHE A 250 -14.09 -3.82 1.05
N HIS A 251 -13.37 -2.89 0.46
CA HIS A 251 -12.83 -1.71 1.17
C HIS A 251 -13.91 -0.93 1.90
N LYS A 252 -15.11 -0.79 1.31
CA LYS A 252 -16.21 -0.11 1.98
C LYS A 252 -16.72 -0.90 3.19
N GLY A 253 -16.84 -2.22 3.05
CA GLY A 253 -17.35 -3.08 4.12
C GLY A 253 -16.33 -3.38 5.21
N CYS A 254 -15.04 -3.54 4.89
CA CYS A 254 -14.02 -3.88 5.89
C CYS A 254 -13.85 -2.82 6.97
N LEU A 255 -14.12 -1.55 6.65
CA LEU A 255 -14.09 -0.44 7.60
C LEU A 255 -15.14 -0.59 8.71
N SER A 256 -16.21 -1.33 8.44
CA SER A 256 -17.33 -1.51 9.38
C SER A 256 -17.40 -2.89 10.02
N GLU A 257 -16.85 -3.93 9.40
CA GLU A 257 -17.11 -5.30 9.80
C GLU A 257 -15.94 -6.03 10.49
N GLY A 258 -14.75 -5.43 10.54
CA GLY A 258 -13.59 -5.98 11.26
C GLY A 258 -12.92 -7.15 10.55
N TYR A 259 -12.71 -7.01 9.26
CA TYR A 259 -12.00 -7.97 8.43
C TYR A 259 -10.83 -7.33 7.71
N VAL A 260 -9.82 -8.12 7.39
CA VAL A 260 -8.73 -7.77 6.47
C VAL A 260 -8.79 -8.63 5.22
N ASN A 261 -8.41 -8.05 4.10
CA ASN A 261 -8.39 -8.75 2.84
C ASN A 261 -7.27 -9.81 2.81
N LEU A 262 -7.62 -10.94 2.26
CA LEU A 262 -6.68 -11.92 1.73
C LEU A 262 -6.61 -11.76 0.23
N GLU A 263 -6.26 -12.15 -0.67
CA GLU A 263 -6.15 -11.92 -2.10
C GLU A 263 -7.47 -11.66 -2.83
N GLY A 264 -7.47 -10.70 -3.73
CA GLY A 264 -8.48 -10.48 -4.77
C GLY A 264 -9.89 -10.11 -4.28
N GLY A 265 -10.12 -9.97 -2.98
CA GLY A 265 -11.44 -9.69 -2.42
C GLY A 265 -12.40 -10.89 -2.42
N LEU A 266 -11.88 -12.11 -2.63
CA LEU A 266 -12.68 -13.35 -2.52
C LEU A 266 -12.70 -13.92 -1.12
N TYR A 267 -11.62 -13.71 -0.37
CA TYR A 267 -11.43 -14.23 0.98
C TYR A 267 -10.97 -13.11 1.91
N VAL A 268 -11.48 -13.16 3.13
CA VAL A 268 -11.17 -12.19 4.19
C VAL A 268 -10.84 -12.92 5.48
N GLN A 269 -9.96 -12.33 6.27
CA GLN A 269 -9.61 -12.78 7.61
C GLN A 269 -10.39 -11.97 8.64
N ASN A 270 -11.07 -12.61 9.56
CA ASN A 270 -11.64 -11.96 10.72
C ASN A 270 -10.52 -11.52 11.67
N VAL A 271 -10.45 -10.26 12.03
CA VAL A 271 -9.35 -9.70 12.85
C VAL A 271 -9.33 -10.21 14.30
N LYS A 272 -10.47 -10.63 14.83
CA LYS A 272 -10.58 -11.12 16.22
C LYS A 272 -10.35 -12.63 16.33
N THR A 273 -10.96 -13.41 15.43
CA THR A 273 -10.89 -14.88 15.48
C THR A 273 -9.76 -15.45 14.63
N ASN A 274 -9.20 -14.64 13.72
CA ASN A 274 -8.25 -15.05 12.68
C ASN A 274 -8.80 -16.13 11.73
N GLU A 275 -10.11 -16.34 11.68
CA GLU A 275 -10.75 -17.26 10.76
C GLU A 275 -10.78 -16.70 9.34
N LEU A 276 -10.62 -17.60 8.36
CA LEU A 276 -10.83 -17.28 6.96
C LEU A 276 -12.31 -17.44 6.60
N VAL A 277 -12.84 -16.41 5.93
CA VAL A 277 -14.22 -16.36 5.44
C VAL A 277 -14.20 -16.12 3.93
N SER A 278 -15.04 -16.83 3.17
CA SER A 278 -15.30 -16.42 1.79
C SER A 278 -16.18 -15.18 1.80
N ASP A 279 -15.65 -14.07 1.30
CA ASP A 279 -16.31 -12.77 1.40
C ASP A 279 -17.63 -12.70 0.61
N ILE A 280 -17.74 -13.52 -0.43
CA ILE A 280 -18.91 -13.53 -1.31
C ILE A 280 -19.83 -14.71 -1.00
N TYR A 281 -19.27 -15.90 -0.76
CA TYR A 281 -20.03 -17.15 -0.67
C TYR A 281 -20.44 -17.53 0.74
N ASP A 282 -19.63 -17.28 1.76
CA ASP A 282 -20.00 -17.50 3.17
C ASP A 282 -21.04 -16.47 3.61
N VAL A 283 -22.22 -16.54 3.02
CA VAL A 283 -23.36 -15.74 3.45
C VAL A 283 -23.92 -16.38 4.67
N ASP A 284 -23.66 -15.81 5.69
CA ASP A 284 -24.09 -15.88 7.03
C ASP A 284 -25.25 -16.85 7.42
N GLU A 285 -24.90 -17.83 8.20
CA GLU A 285 -25.84 -18.61 9.00
C GLU A 285 -26.24 -17.93 10.33
N GLY A 286 -25.87 -16.70 10.59
CA GLY A 286 -26.08 -16.02 11.88
C GLY A 286 -26.38 -14.54 11.84
N GLY A 287 -26.70 -13.94 10.67
CA GLY A 287 -26.97 -12.50 10.53
C GLY A 287 -25.70 -11.65 10.44
N LYS A 288 -24.49 -12.23 10.29
CA LYS A 288 -23.25 -11.49 10.04
C LYS A 288 -23.16 -11.15 8.55
N VAL A 289 -22.83 -9.95 8.25
CA VAL A 289 -22.62 -9.46 6.89
C VAL A 289 -21.13 -9.46 6.62
N THR A 290 -20.70 -10.12 5.54
CA THR A 290 -19.31 -10.02 5.11
C THR A 290 -19.02 -8.64 4.52
N PRO A 291 -17.76 -8.20 4.47
CA PRO A 291 -17.39 -6.89 3.91
C PRO A 291 -17.91 -6.63 2.51
N PHE A 292 -17.85 -7.62 1.63
CA PHE A 292 -18.38 -7.51 0.27
C PHE A 292 -19.88 -7.17 0.28
N TRP A 293 -20.68 -7.91 1.04
CA TRP A 293 -22.13 -7.69 1.09
C TRP A 293 -22.50 -6.40 1.80
N ALA A 294 -21.73 -5.97 2.81
CA ALA A 294 -21.88 -4.66 3.42
C ALA A 294 -21.64 -3.55 2.40
N GLY A 295 -20.55 -3.65 1.62
CA GLY A 295 -20.23 -2.69 0.58
C GLY A 295 -21.27 -2.64 -0.55
N VAL A 296 -21.72 -3.80 -1.04
CA VAL A 296 -22.76 -3.86 -2.08
C VAL A 296 -24.08 -3.24 -1.59
N LYS A 297 -24.49 -3.54 -0.35
CA LYS A 297 -25.69 -2.92 0.26
C LYS A 297 -25.55 -1.41 0.42
N PHE A 298 -24.37 -0.91 0.81
CA PHE A 298 -24.09 0.51 0.90
C PHE A 298 -24.29 1.20 -0.45
N TYR A 299 -23.70 0.68 -1.51
CA TYR A 299 -23.86 1.26 -2.84
C TYR A 299 -25.29 1.15 -3.38
N ASN A 300 -26.00 0.05 -3.09
CA ASN A 300 -27.42 -0.08 -3.44
C ASN A 300 -28.29 0.98 -2.73
N LYS A 301 -28.03 1.26 -1.44
CA LYS A 301 -28.73 2.33 -0.71
C LYS A 301 -28.46 3.70 -1.36
N LEU A 302 -27.19 4.01 -1.68
CA LEU A 302 -26.85 5.25 -2.38
C LEU A 302 -27.57 5.37 -3.73
N TYR A 303 -27.64 4.28 -4.50
CA TYR A 303 -28.37 4.25 -5.76
C TYR A 303 -29.87 4.52 -5.57
N LYS A 304 -30.52 3.85 -4.62
CA LYS A 304 -31.94 4.03 -4.33
C LYS A 304 -32.28 5.46 -3.87
N GLU A 305 -31.37 6.12 -3.18
CA GLU A 305 -31.49 7.50 -2.75
C GLU A 305 -31.08 8.55 -3.81
N GLY A 306 -30.64 8.12 -5.01
CA GLY A 306 -30.17 9.01 -6.06
C GLY A 306 -28.88 9.76 -5.71
N LEU A 307 -28.07 9.18 -4.85
CA LEU A 307 -26.83 9.76 -4.33
C LEU A 307 -25.58 9.21 -5.02
N LEU A 308 -25.68 8.03 -5.63
CA LEU A 308 -24.59 7.41 -6.37
C LEU A 308 -24.39 8.13 -7.72
N ASP A 309 -23.12 8.31 -8.10
CA ASP A 309 -22.78 8.80 -9.43
C ASP A 309 -23.41 7.85 -10.50
N PRO A 310 -24.12 8.38 -11.50
CA PRO A 310 -24.72 7.56 -12.57
C PRO A 310 -23.72 6.66 -13.30
N ASP A 311 -22.47 7.12 -13.42
CA ASP A 311 -21.38 6.40 -14.07
C ASP A 311 -20.64 5.46 -13.13
N ALA A 312 -21.05 5.34 -11.86
CA ALA A 312 -20.29 4.65 -10.81
C ALA A 312 -19.85 3.22 -11.16
N LEU A 313 -20.61 2.49 -11.96
CA LEU A 313 -20.29 1.12 -12.38
C LEU A 313 -19.27 1.01 -13.53
N ILE A 314 -18.90 2.13 -14.14
CA ILE A 314 -17.96 2.18 -15.27
C ILE A 314 -16.80 3.17 -15.02
N THR A 315 -16.89 3.99 -13.97
CA THR A 315 -15.90 5.04 -13.64
C THR A 315 -14.57 4.41 -13.25
N LYS A 316 -13.49 4.94 -13.81
CA LYS A 316 -12.12 4.57 -13.48
C LYS A 316 -11.53 5.49 -12.41
N GLY A 317 -10.39 5.11 -11.83
CA GLY A 317 -9.73 5.88 -10.79
C GLY A 317 -9.37 7.30 -11.22
N GLU A 318 -8.89 7.47 -12.44
CA GLU A 318 -8.56 8.79 -13.01
C GLU A 318 -9.80 9.69 -13.11
N ASP A 319 -10.93 9.15 -13.56
CA ASP A 319 -12.20 9.90 -13.65
C ASP A 319 -12.71 10.30 -12.25
N ILE A 320 -12.53 9.42 -11.25
CA ILE A 320 -12.90 9.72 -9.87
C ILE A 320 -12.06 10.88 -9.33
N GLN A 321 -10.74 10.84 -9.53
CA GLN A 321 -9.84 11.90 -9.09
C GLN A 321 -10.18 13.23 -9.78
N GLU A 322 -10.49 13.20 -11.08
CA GLU A 322 -10.93 14.38 -11.82
C GLU A 322 -12.22 14.97 -11.24
N LYS A 323 -13.23 14.12 -10.97
CA LYS A 323 -14.52 14.57 -10.39
C LYS A 323 -14.32 15.11 -8.96
N TYR A 324 -13.42 14.50 -8.14
CA TYR A 324 -13.03 15.10 -6.84
C TYR A 324 -12.39 16.47 -7.03
N SER A 325 -11.42 16.60 -7.92
CA SER A 325 -10.74 17.88 -8.19
C SER A 325 -11.69 19.00 -8.61
N LYS A 326 -12.81 18.65 -9.26
CA LYS A 326 -13.89 19.57 -9.63
C LYS A 326 -14.90 19.82 -8.50
N GLY A 327 -14.76 19.17 -7.34
CA GLY A 327 -15.70 19.28 -6.21
C GLY A 327 -17.05 18.61 -6.44
N GLN A 328 -17.15 17.66 -7.38
CA GLN A 328 -18.40 16.99 -7.72
C GLN A 328 -18.81 15.91 -6.71
N TYR A 329 -17.88 15.38 -5.89
CA TYR A 329 -18.22 14.46 -4.82
C TYR A 329 -18.34 15.17 -3.46
N LEU A 330 -19.21 14.65 -2.59
CA LEU A 330 -19.47 15.21 -1.24
C LEU A 330 -18.93 14.31 -0.14
N GLY A 331 -18.72 13.04 -0.43
CA GLY A 331 -18.20 12.00 0.46
C GLY A 331 -17.13 11.15 -0.19
N GLY A 332 -16.62 10.18 0.54
CA GLY A 332 -15.59 9.26 0.10
C GLY A 332 -15.12 8.35 1.23
N GLN A 333 -14.02 7.61 1.01
CA GLN A 333 -13.49 6.73 2.04
C GLN A 333 -11.97 6.82 2.22
N ASN A 334 -11.23 7.30 1.20
CA ASN A 334 -9.78 7.25 1.17
C ASN A 334 -9.20 8.65 0.98
N ASN A 335 -8.16 9.00 1.73
CA ASN A 335 -7.54 10.31 1.66
C ASN A 335 -6.83 10.59 0.31
N TRP A 336 -6.33 9.59 -0.38
CA TRP A 336 -5.64 9.76 -1.67
C TRP A 336 -6.56 10.11 -2.86
N TYR A 337 -7.88 9.97 -2.74
CA TYR A 337 -8.79 10.36 -3.81
C TYR A 337 -9.05 11.87 -3.87
N PHE A 338 -9.02 12.53 -2.72
CA PHE A 338 -9.35 13.95 -2.62
C PHE A 338 -8.16 14.84 -2.24
N GLY A 339 -6.94 14.27 -2.18
CA GLY A 339 -5.74 15.02 -1.84
C GLY A 339 -5.51 16.23 -2.76
N ASP A 340 -5.69 16.05 -4.07
CA ASP A 340 -5.52 17.12 -5.05
C ASP A 340 -6.58 18.22 -4.87
N TYR A 341 -7.83 17.85 -4.57
CA TYR A 341 -8.88 18.82 -4.24
C TYR A 341 -8.47 19.67 -3.05
N ASN A 342 -8.10 19.05 -1.95
CA ASN A 342 -7.68 19.72 -0.73
C ASN A 342 -6.47 20.64 -1.00
N ASN A 343 -5.47 20.17 -1.73
CA ASN A 343 -4.29 20.96 -2.09
C ASN A 343 -4.67 22.19 -2.93
N ASN A 344 -5.54 22.02 -3.93
CA ASN A 344 -5.99 23.11 -4.79
C ASN A 344 -6.76 24.18 -4.01
N GLU A 345 -7.62 23.77 -3.09
CA GLU A 345 -8.37 24.73 -2.26
C GLU A 345 -7.46 25.49 -1.29
N ARG A 346 -6.46 24.81 -0.67
CA ARG A 346 -5.46 25.48 0.18
C ARG A 346 -4.57 26.46 -0.58
N GLN A 347 -4.23 26.16 -1.84
CA GLN A 347 -3.48 27.10 -2.68
C GLN A 347 -4.26 28.38 -2.97
N LYS A 348 -5.60 28.30 -3.06
CA LYS A 348 -6.47 29.48 -3.24
C LYS A 348 -6.60 30.27 -1.94
N ASP A 349 -6.82 29.59 -0.83
CA ASP A 349 -6.96 30.16 0.52
C ASP A 349 -6.40 29.18 1.57
N PRO A 350 -5.25 29.48 2.20
CA PRO A 350 -4.68 28.61 3.24
C PRO A 350 -5.56 28.43 4.48
N ASN A 351 -6.57 29.29 4.67
CA ASN A 351 -7.53 29.21 5.78
C ASN A 351 -8.87 28.60 5.38
N THR A 352 -8.93 27.97 4.23
CA THR A 352 -10.17 27.38 3.72
C THR A 352 -10.68 26.24 4.62
N LEU A 353 -12.00 26.13 4.73
CA LEU A 353 -12.68 24.96 5.28
C LEU A 353 -13.19 24.03 4.18
N LYS A 354 -12.99 24.38 2.91
CA LYS A 354 -13.42 23.61 1.74
C LYS A 354 -12.46 22.43 1.49
N GLU A 355 -12.29 21.59 2.49
CA GLU A 355 -11.47 20.39 2.39
C GLU A 355 -12.27 19.16 2.79
N PHE A 356 -11.87 18.01 2.27
CA PHE A 356 -12.31 16.73 2.81
C PHE A 356 -11.52 16.41 4.08
N VAL A 357 -12.25 15.96 5.09
CA VAL A 357 -11.68 15.37 6.30
C VAL A 357 -12.22 13.97 6.47
N LEU A 358 -11.47 13.12 7.18
CA LEU A 358 -11.89 11.78 7.51
C LEU A 358 -12.46 11.72 8.92
N LEU A 359 -13.67 11.17 9.01
CA LEU A 359 -14.25 10.74 10.27
C LEU A 359 -14.04 9.22 10.36
N PRO A 360 -13.65 8.65 11.52
CA PRO A 360 -13.50 7.21 11.63
C PRO A 360 -14.86 6.57 11.39
N SER A 361 -14.88 5.51 10.58
CA SER A 361 -16.00 4.60 10.58
C SER A 361 -16.02 3.93 11.96
N TYR A 362 -17.16 3.70 12.52
CA TYR A 362 -17.29 3.21 13.90
C TYR A 362 -16.74 1.81 14.15
N MET A 363 -16.52 1.08 13.10
CA MET A 363 -15.81 -0.21 13.14
C MET A 363 -14.40 -0.08 12.57
N GLY A 364 -13.87 1.13 12.47
CA GLY A 364 -12.53 1.41 11.99
C GLY A 364 -11.46 0.87 12.95
N TRP A 365 -10.30 0.63 12.41
CA TRP A 365 -9.23 -0.13 13.01
C TRP A 365 -7.95 0.67 13.20
N ALA A 366 -7.19 0.34 14.23
CA ALA A 366 -5.81 0.77 14.37
C ALA A 366 -4.92 -0.07 13.45
N ASN A 367 -3.85 0.54 12.95
CA ASN A 367 -2.88 -0.18 12.16
C ASN A 367 -2.30 -1.36 12.93
N GLU A 368 -2.21 -2.47 12.24
CA GLU A 368 -1.53 -3.65 12.72
C GLU A 368 -0.01 -3.42 12.74
N PRO A 369 0.67 -3.70 13.85
CA PRO A 369 2.13 -3.74 13.85
C PRO A 369 2.59 -4.97 13.08
N ASN A 370 3.20 -4.74 11.95
CA ASN A 370 3.56 -5.79 11.03
C ASN A 370 4.88 -6.48 11.42
N LYS A 371 4.88 -7.19 12.54
CA LYS A 371 6.07 -7.87 13.08
C LYS A 371 6.65 -8.93 12.14
N ALA A 372 5.81 -9.52 11.30
CA ALA A 372 6.23 -10.50 10.29
C ALA A 372 6.70 -9.87 8.99
N GLY A 373 6.59 -8.56 8.86
CA GLY A 373 6.82 -7.85 7.63
C GLY A 373 5.54 -7.61 6.83
N TRP A 374 5.59 -6.64 5.91
CA TRP A 374 4.44 -6.24 5.13
C TRP A 374 4.36 -7.01 3.80
N SER A 375 3.24 -7.65 3.53
CA SER A 375 2.97 -8.46 2.35
C SER A 375 2.65 -7.61 1.11
N GLY A 376 3.34 -6.65 0.74
CA GLY A 376 3.02 -5.85 -0.46
C GLY A 376 4.25 -5.53 -1.28
N LYS A 377 5.42 -5.59 -0.63
CA LYS A 377 6.69 -5.23 -1.25
C LYS A 377 7.77 -6.20 -0.78
N TYR A 378 8.43 -6.82 -1.73
CA TYR A 378 9.50 -7.77 -1.48
C TYR A 378 10.76 -7.30 -2.19
N TYR A 379 11.88 -7.31 -1.48
CA TYR A 379 13.18 -6.90 -2.02
C TYR A 379 14.12 -8.09 -2.05
N PHE A 380 14.85 -8.23 -3.12
CA PHE A 380 15.91 -9.25 -3.24
C PHE A 380 17.15 -8.66 -3.91
N VAL A 381 18.29 -9.30 -3.68
CA VAL A 381 19.50 -9.02 -4.43
C VAL A 381 19.56 -9.98 -5.62
N SER A 382 19.78 -9.42 -6.81
CA SER A 382 19.83 -10.18 -8.06
C SER A 382 21.01 -11.14 -8.08
N SER A 383 20.77 -12.39 -8.50
CA SER A 383 21.83 -13.36 -8.76
C SER A 383 22.71 -12.98 -9.96
N HIS A 384 22.27 -12.04 -10.78
CA HIS A 384 22.99 -11.50 -11.94
C HIS A 384 23.73 -10.19 -11.63
N SER A 385 23.62 -9.67 -10.40
CA SER A 385 24.37 -8.48 -9.98
C SER A 385 25.87 -8.71 -10.09
N PRO A 386 26.62 -7.79 -10.70
CA PRO A 386 28.07 -7.85 -10.67
C PRO A 386 28.65 -7.50 -9.28
N ASN A 387 27.83 -6.92 -8.39
CA ASN A 387 28.25 -6.36 -7.10
C ASN A 387 27.46 -6.96 -5.92
N VAL A 388 27.21 -8.28 -5.93
CA VAL A 388 26.33 -8.98 -4.96
C VAL A 388 26.63 -8.60 -3.51
N GLU A 389 27.87 -8.69 -3.05
CA GLU A 389 28.22 -8.38 -1.65
C GLU A 389 27.91 -6.93 -1.29
N ARG A 390 28.24 -5.99 -2.19
CA ARG A 390 27.95 -4.57 -1.98
C ARG A 390 26.44 -4.30 -1.96
N ALA A 391 25.67 -4.93 -2.84
CA ALA A 391 24.22 -4.85 -2.88
C ALA A 391 23.58 -5.41 -1.59
N VAL A 392 24.10 -6.52 -1.07
CA VAL A 392 23.69 -7.07 0.23
C VAL A 392 23.94 -6.08 1.36
N MET A 393 25.13 -5.45 1.42
CA MET A 393 25.44 -4.46 2.45
C MET A 393 24.54 -3.23 2.40
N VAL A 394 24.24 -2.75 1.19
CA VAL A 394 23.30 -1.62 0.99
C VAL A 394 21.89 -2.01 1.43
N LEU A 395 21.41 -3.19 1.01
CA LEU A 395 20.08 -3.67 1.42
C LEU A 395 20.00 -3.89 2.94
N ASP A 396 21.05 -4.44 3.53
CA ASP A 396 21.15 -4.62 4.99
C ASP A 396 21.07 -3.29 5.75
N TYR A 397 21.80 -2.28 5.27
CA TYR A 397 21.73 -0.95 5.85
C TYR A 397 20.34 -0.34 5.74
N LEU A 398 19.70 -0.44 4.58
CA LEU A 398 18.34 0.05 4.36
C LEU A 398 17.28 -0.66 5.23
N GLN A 399 17.58 -1.86 5.74
CA GLN A 399 16.77 -2.58 6.72
C GLN A 399 17.03 -2.15 8.16
N SER A 400 17.97 -1.26 8.42
CA SER A 400 18.30 -0.78 9.76
C SER A 400 17.37 0.32 10.26
N ALA A 401 17.28 0.48 11.58
CA ALA A 401 16.58 1.60 12.21
C ALA A 401 17.22 2.95 11.87
N GLU A 402 18.57 3.00 11.74
CA GLU A 402 19.33 4.18 11.36
C GLU A 402 18.89 4.69 9.99
N ALA A 403 19.00 3.85 8.96
CA ALA A 403 18.62 4.22 7.60
C ALA A 403 17.14 4.59 7.48
N SER A 404 16.25 3.85 8.15
CA SER A 404 14.83 4.13 8.15
C SER A 404 14.51 5.53 8.71
N ARG A 405 15.18 5.91 9.81
CA ARG A 405 15.04 7.27 10.37
C ARG A 405 15.63 8.33 9.45
N GLU A 406 16.79 8.09 8.86
CA GLU A 406 17.42 9.04 7.95
C GLU A 406 16.55 9.36 6.73
N THR A 407 15.85 8.35 6.20
CA THR A 407 14.97 8.52 5.04
C THR A 407 13.65 9.21 5.38
N CYS A 408 13.14 9.03 6.60
CA CYS A 408 11.86 9.59 7.03
C CYS A 408 12.00 10.95 7.74
N SER A 409 13.10 11.15 8.48
CA SER A 409 13.32 12.29 9.36
C SER A 409 14.57 13.10 9.03
N GLY A 410 15.37 12.62 8.07
CA GLY A 410 16.63 13.23 7.67
C GLY A 410 17.83 12.68 8.44
N ILE A 411 19.02 12.97 7.89
CA ILE A 411 20.29 12.56 8.50
C ILE A 411 20.48 13.16 9.89
N GLY A 412 21.41 12.63 10.69
CA GLY A 412 21.60 12.99 12.10
C GLY A 412 21.83 14.46 12.40
N SER A 413 22.07 15.33 11.40
CA SER A 413 22.12 16.77 11.59
C SER A 413 20.75 17.43 11.78
N ARG A 414 19.63 16.73 11.45
CA ARG A 414 18.27 17.27 11.41
C ARG A 414 17.44 16.94 12.65
N TRP A 415 17.92 16.05 13.50
CA TRP A 415 17.27 15.66 14.75
C TRP A 415 18.29 15.54 15.89
N GLU A 416 17.82 15.42 17.12
CA GLU A 416 18.63 15.27 18.33
C GLU A 416 17.90 14.41 19.35
N VAL A 417 18.64 13.91 20.36
CA VAL A 417 18.02 13.25 21.51
C VAL A 417 17.91 14.27 22.64
N LYS A 418 16.67 14.57 23.05
CA LYS A 418 16.34 15.47 24.14
C LYS A 418 15.52 14.72 25.18
N ASP A 419 15.95 14.77 26.44
CA ASP A 419 15.30 14.09 27.56
C ASP A 419 15.10 12.57 27.33
N GLY A 420 16.04 11.94 26.63
CA GLY A 420 16.00 10.51 26.31
C GLY A 420 15.10 10.12 25.13
N LYS A 421 14.52 11.10 24.42
CA LYS A 421 13.69 10.89 23.25
C LYS A 421 14.25 11.61 22.03
N ALA A 422 14.28 10.92 20.87
CA ALA A 422 14.64 11.55 19.62
C ALA A 422 13.54 12.52 19.18
N VAL A 423 13.92 13.74 18.80
CA VAL A 423 13.04 14.82 18.35
C VAL A 423 13.67 15.56 17.18
N LEU A 424 12.85 16.14 16.30
CA LEU A 424 13.34 17.03 15.26
C LEU A 424 13.92 18.31 15.87
N LYS A 425 14.99 18.82 15.29
CA LYS A 425 15.46 20.17 15.58
C LYS A 425 14.46 21.21 15.13
N ASP A 426 14.39 22.34 15.80
CA ASP A 426 13.36 23.36 15.56
C ASP A 426 13.34 23.84 14.10
N ASP A 427 14.51 23.93 13.48
CA ASP A 427 14.61 24.32 12.10
C ASP A 427 14.11 23.24 11.11
N THR A 428 14.13 21.98 11.51
CA THR A 428 13.65 20.85 10.68
C THR A 428 12.14 20.68 10.75
N LYS A 429 11.51 21.02 11.88
CA LYS A 429 10.07 20.83 12.11
C LYS A 429 9.20 21.43 10.99
N THR A 430 9.58 22.60 10.47
CA THR A 430 8.83 23.30 9.44
C THR A 430 9.25 22.94 8.00
N LEU A 431 10.24 22.07 7.84
CA LEU A 431 10.82 21.78 6.52
C LEU A 431 9.79 21.26 5.51
N LYS A 432 8.81 20.44 5.97
CA LYS A 432 7.75 19.90 5.10
C LYS A 432 6.60 20.88 4.84
N THR A 433 6.44 21.92 5.64
CA THR A 433 5.30 22.83 5.58
C THR A 433 5.67 24.24 5.08
N ASP A 434 6.95 24.60 5.10
CA ASP A 434 7.43 25.88 4.59
C ASP A 434 7.67 25.81 3.08
N GLY A 435 6.74 26.34 2.30
CA GLY A 435 6.84 26.40 0.84
C GLY A 435 8.07 27.15 0.31
N ALA A 436 8.75 27.98 1.13
CA ALA A 436 10.00 28.62 0.75
C ALA A 436 11.21 27.64 0.81
N ARG A 437 11.07 26.48 1.44
CA ARG A 437 12.13 25.50 1.69
C ARG A 437 12.00 24.21 0.85
N VAL A 438 11.22 24.23 -0.22
CA VAL A 438 10.98 23.05 -1.08
C VAL A 438 12.29 22.48 -1.64
N GLU A 439 13.22 23.33 -2.07
CA GLU A 439 14.50 22.86 -2.59
C GLU A 439 15.39 22.25 -1.48
N GLU A 440 15.30 22.74 -0.25
CA GLU A 440 16.01 22.16 0.88
C GLU A 440 15.39 20.80 1.27
N LEU A 441 14.06 20.69 1.28
CA LEU A 441 13.37 19.42 1.50
C LEU A 441 13.80 18.39 0.46
N LYS A 442 13.80 18.71 -0.81
CA LYS A 442 14.29 17.82 -1.88
C LYS A 442 15.72 17.40 -1.66
N LYS A 443 16.62 18.36 -1.37
CA LYS A 443 18.02 18.06 -1.10
C LYS A 443 18.22 17.19 0.13
N SER A 444 17.36 17.29 1.12
CA SER A 444 17.45 16.46 2.32
C SER A 444 17.21 14.96 2.04
N GLY A 445 16.43 14.63 1.02
CA GLY A 445 16.00 13.27 0.71
C GLY A 445 14.89 12.75 1.62
N ILE A 446 14.33 13.61 2.49
CA ILE A 446 13.25 13.22 3.40
C ILE A 446 11.97 12.96 2.60
N GLY A 447 11.56 11.69 2.51
CA GLY A 447 10.34 11.27 1.83
C GLY A 447 10.37 11.36 0.31
N GLU A 448 11.44 11.89 -0.30
CA GLU A 448 11.52 12.11 -1.75
C GLU A 448 11.70 10.81 -2.54
N ASN A 449 12.52 9.91 -2.04
CA ASN A 449 12.73 8.63 -2.68
C ASN A 449 11.82 7.60 -1.98
N ASN A 450 10.59 7.47 -2.42
CA ASN A 450 9.58 6.52 -1.94
C ASN A 450 10.10 5.11 -1.68
N MET A 451 11.27 4.79 -2.17
CA MET A 451 11.93 3.53 -1.99
C MET A 451 12.44 3.33 -0.58
N TYR A 452 12.99 4.35 0.04
CA TYR A 452 13.62 4.21 1.34
C TYR A 452 12.59 4.01 2.45
N SER A 453 11.53 4.81 2.48
CA SER A 453 10.46 4.72 3.48
C SER A 453 9.70 3.39 3.47
N SER A 454 10.02 2.49 2.54
CA SER A 454 9.33 1.21 2.41
C SER A 454 10.25 -0.02 2.39
N ILE A 455 11.53 0.14 2.72
CA ILE A 455 12.49 -0.99 2.78
C ILE A 455 12.69 -1.48 4.21
N GLY A 456 12.78 -0.58 5.18
CA GLY A 456 13.12 -0.90 6.56
C GLY A 456 11.94 -0.83 7.51
N TYR A 457 12.11 -0.10 8.60
CA TYR A 457 11.10 0.08 9.63
C TYR A 457 9.95 0.98 9.15
N ALA A 458 8.74 0.68 9.61
CA ALA A 458 7.59 1.53 9.33
C ALA A 458 7.70 2.89 10.02
N ASP A 459 7.06 3.89 9.45
CA ASP A 459 7.11 5.29 9.88
C ASP A 459 6.75 5.49 11.36
N GLU A 460 5.75 4.75 11.85
CA GLU A 460 5.25 4.84 13.23
C GLU A 460 6.02 3.95 14.22
N ALA A 461 7.00 3.16 13.76
CA ALA A 461 7.78 2.32 14.66
C ALA A 461 8.54 3.18 15.68
N VAL A 462 8.39 2.87 16.96
CA VAL A 462 9.09 3.56 18.04
C VAL A 462 10.43 2.86 18.28
N LEU A 463 11.51 3.62 18.20
CA LEU A 463 12.87 3.11 18.39
C LEU A 463 13.30 3.17 19.86
N LYS A 464 14.45 2.55 20.19
CA LYS A 464 14.99 2.47 21.55
C LYS A 464 15.22 3.82 22.25
N ASP A 465 15.38 4.89 21.46
CA ASP A 465 15.49 6.26 21.96
C ASP A 465 14.13 6.96 22.15
N GLY A 466 13.04 6.20 22.17
CA GLY A 466 11.68 6.68 22.40
C GLY A 466 11.09 7.55 21.29
N GLY A 467 11.83 7.79 20.20
CA GLY A 467 11.34 8.51 19.02
C GLY A 467 10.84 7.58 17.94
N MET A 468 9.85 8.01 17.18
CA MET A 468 9.39 7.30 15.97
C MET A 468 10.47 7.29 14.89
N VAL A 469 10.38 6.38 13.95
CA VAL A 469 11.18 6.39 12.72
C VAL A 469 10.91 7.69 11.97
N ASN A 470 9.66 8.04 11.74
CA ASN A 470 9.26 9.32 11.18
C ASN A 470 8.93 10.32 12.29
N LEU A 471 9.89 11.14 12.68
CA LEU A 471 9.75 12.13 13.75
C LEU A 471 8.76 13.26 13.40
N PHE A 472 8.37 13.42 12.13
CA PHE A 472 7.30 14.35 11.74
C PHE A 472 5.90 13.86 12.17
N LEU A 473 5.78 12.61 12.62
CA LEU A 473 4.53 12.05 13.14
C LEU A 473 4.37 12.27 14.67
N ALA A 474 5.27 12.98 15.31
CA ALA A 474 5.11 13.36 16.71
C ALA A 474 3.88 14.27 16.89
N ASP A 475 3.11 14.03 17.95
CA ASP A 475 1.80 14.68 18.18
C ASP A 475 1.87 16.22 18.16
N ASP A 476 2.94 16.81 18.72
CA ASP A 476 3.18 18.26 18.72
C ASP A 476 3.39 18.81 17.29
N ILE A 477 4.13 18.08 16.46
CA ILE A 477 4.38 18.47 15.07
C ILE A 477 3.11 18.30 14.24
N LEU A 478 2.40 17.18 14.41
CA LEU A 478 1.13 16.96 13.72
C LEU A 478 0.11 18.06 14.07
N ALA A 479 -0.01 18.43 15.34
CA ALA A 479 -0.92 19.50 15.77
C ALA A 479 -0.61 20.86 15.10
N ASP A 480 0.67 21.18 14.95
CA ASP A 480 1.11 22.41 14.27
C ASP A 480 0.84 22.37 12.76
N THR A 481 0.90 21.19 12.15
CA THR A 481 0.73 21.00 10.70
C THR A 481 -0.70 20.77 10.24
N LEU A 482 -1.66 20.66 11.17
CA LEU A 482 -3.08 20.52 10.82
C LEU A 482 -3.55 21.67 9.92
N THR A 483 -4.34 21.34 8.90
CA THR A 483 -4.98 22.32 8.04
C THR A 483 -6.04 23.14 8.81
N ALA A 484 -6.53 24.22 8.21
CA ALA A 484 -7.59 25.00 8.83
C ALA A 484 -8.87 24.18 9.04
N ALA A 485 -9.21 23.32 8.08
CA ALA A 485 -10.35 22.42 8.18
C ALA A 485 -10.17 21.38 9.30
N GLU A 486 -8.98 20.77 9.41
CA GLU A 486 -8.69 19.80 10.48
C GLU A 486 -8.68 20.46 11.86
N LYS A 487 -8.08 21.65 12.01
CA LYS A 487 -8.12 22.43 13.25
C LYS A 487 -9.55 22.76 13.68
N ASP A 488 -10.39 23.18 12.73
CA ASP A 488 -11.80 23.45 12.99
C ASP A 488 -12.59 22.18 13.32
N MET A 489 -12.28 21.06 12.66
CA MET A 489 -12.83 19.75 12.97
C MET A 489 -12.45 19.31 14.39
N CYS A 490 -11.18 19.36 14.74
CA CYS A 490 -10.69 18.99 16.06
C CYS A 490 -11.37 19.83 17.15
N LYS A 491 -11.48 21.14 16.94
CA LYS A 491 -12.22 22.04 17.83
C LYS A 491 -13.70 21.67 17.95
N THR A 492 -14.36 21.36 16.83
CA THR A 492 -15.80 21.02 16.78
C THR A 492 -16.09 19.70 17.50
N LEU A 493 -15.18 18.72 17.36
CA LEU A 493 -15.32 17.38 17.93
C LEU A 493 -14.66 17.23 19.31
N ASN A 494 -14.03 18.29 19.83
CA ASN A 494 -13.31 18.33 21.11
C ASN A 494 -12.22 17.27 21.22
N ILE A 495 -11.34 17.23 20.23
CA ILE A 495 -10.15 16.36 20.14
C ILE A 495 -8.91 17.21 19.82
N SER A 496 -7.72 16.68 20.05
CA SER A 496 -6.45 17.35 19.73
C SER A 496 -5.96 17.05 18.32
N LEU A 497 -6.09 15.81 17.88
CA LEU A 497 -5.68 15.32 16.57
C LEU A 497 -6.80 14.49 15.92
N PRO A 498 -6.89 14.43 14.61
CA PRO A 498 -7.84 13.53 13.91
C PRO A 498 -7.72 12.06 14.36
N SER A 499 -6.51 11.58 14.63
CA SER A 499 -6.25 10.21 15.13
C SER A 499 -6.86 9.92 16.50
N ASP A 500 -7.16 10.95 17.31
CA ASP A 500 -7.82 10.77 18.62
C ASP A 500 -9.20 10.15 18.47
N LEU A 501 -9.88 10.39 17.35
CA LEU A 501 -11.17 9.77 17.08
C LEU A 501 -11.08 8.25 17.06
N LEU A 502 -10.02 7.70 16.46
CA LEU A 502 -9.79 6.26 16.43
C LEU A 502 -9.32 5.74 17.79
N LYS A 503 -8.35 6.42 18.43
CA LYS A 503 -7.84 6.07 19.77
C LYS A 503 -8.97 6.01 20.79
N ASN A 504 -9.80 7.05 20.82
CA ASN A 504 -10.96 7.15 21.72
C ASN A 504 -12.01 6.07 21.39
N GLY A 505 -12.28 5.84 20.10
CA GLY A 505 -13.22 4.82 19.65
C GLY A 505 -12.80 3.41 20.05
N ILE A 506 -11.51 3.09 20.02
CA ILE A 506 -10.98 1.80 20.51
C ILE A 506 -11.11 1.71 22.04
N ALA A 507 -10.72 2.76 22.76
CA ALA A 507 -10.85 2.80 24.21
C ALA A 507 -12.30 2.66 24.69
N GLU A 508 -13.26 3.15 23.91
CA GLU A 508 -14.70 3.03 24.17
C GLU A 508 -15.31 1.72 23.62
N GLY A 509 -14.53 0.85 23.01
CA GLY A 509 -15.00 -0.39 22.40
C GLY A 509 -15.85 -0.21 21.14
N LYS A 510 -15.79 0.95 20.50
CA LYS A 510 -16.54 1.29 19.28
C LYS A 510 -15.73 0.97 18.02
N ASN A 511 -14.41 1.03 18.10
CA ASN A 511 -13.50 0.70 17.02
C ASN A 511 -12.78 -0.60 17.33
N ILE A 512 -12.40 -1.31 16.29
CA ILE A 512 -11.66 -2.57 16.42
C ILE A 512 -10.17 -2.26 16.45
N ASP A 513 -9.49 -2.79 17.48
CA ASP A 513 -8.04 -2.79 17.57
C ASP A 513 -7.49 -3.98 16.75
N MET A 514 -6.73 -3.68 15.70
CA MET A 514 -6.16 -4.69 14.82
C MET A 514 -4.70 -5.02 15.13
N ARG A 515 -4.13 -4.43 16.17
CA ARG A 515 -2.70 -4.63 16.51
C ARG A 515 -2.36 -6.08 16.84
N ASP A 516 -3.33 -6.88 17.26
CA ASP A 516 -3.18 -8.31 17.54
C ASP A 516 -3.52 -9.23 16.35
N THR A 517 -3.84 -8.66 15.20
CA THR A 517 -4.18 -9.44 14.00
C THR A 517 -2.98 -10.24 13.51
N LYS A 518 -3.18 -11.53 13.25
CA LYS A 518 -2.14 -12.43 12.71
C LYS A 518 -2.06 -12.35 11.18
N SER A 519 -1.79 -11.18 10.60
CA SER A 519 -1.77 -10.98 9.14
C SER A 519 -0.70 -11.81 8.43
N ALA A 520 0.37 -12.18 9.12
CA ALA A 520 1.42 -13.04 8.59
C ALA A 520 0.94 -14.43 8.14
N ILE A 521 -0.26 -14.88 8.54
CA ILE A 521 -0.85 -16.14 8.08
C ILE A 521 -0.89 -16.18 6.55
N ARG A 522 -1.29 -15.08 5.91
CA ARG A 522 -1.35 -14.98 4.44
C ARG A 522 0.00 -15.13 3.74
N MET A 523 1.09 -14.88 4.45
CA MET A 523 2.45 -15.02 3.91
C MET A 523 2.94 -16.48 3.92
N VAL A 524 2.38 -17.32 4.78
CA VAL A 524 2.79 -18.74 4.93
C VAL A 524 1.74 -19.73 4.44
N ILE A 525 0.63 -19.26 3.89
CA ILE A 525 -0.34 -20.11 3.21
C ILE A 525 0.23 -20.61 1.88
N GLN A 526 -0.02 -21.85 1.53
CA GLN A 526 0.45 -22.43 0.27
C GLN A 526 -0.18 -21.74 -0.94
N ALA A 527 0.56 -21.68 -2.04
CA ALA A 527 0.01 -21.21 -3.30
C ALA A 527 -1.13 -22.14 -3.78
N ALA A 528 -2.23 -21.53 -4.23
CA ALA A 528 -3.36 -22.31 -4.70
C ALA A 528 -3.02 -23.08 -5.99
N PRO A 529 -3.42 -24.35 -6.12
CA PRO A 529 -3.21 -25.13 -7.33
C PRO A 529 -4.02 -24.55 -8.51
N LYS A 530 -3.59 -24.84 -9.74
CA LYS A 530 -4.14 -24.26 -10.98
C LYS A 530 -5.65 -24.42 -11.12
N ASP A 531 -6.22 -25.52 -10.63
CA ASP A 531 -7.66 -25.77 -10.72
C ASP A 531 -8.44 -24.92 -9.69
N ILE A 532 -7.87 -24.62 -8.53
CA ILE A 532 -8.45 -23.69 -7.55
C ILE A 532 -8.37 -22.26 -8.10
N ASN A 533 -7.21 -21.81 -8.58
CA ASN A 533 -7.06 -20.49 -9.19
C ASN A 533 -8.04 -20.26 -10.37
N ARG A 534 -8.32 -21.31 -11.16
CA ARG A 534 -9.32 -21.23 -12.24
C ARG A 534 -10.74 -21.07 -11.68
N ILE A 535 -11.08 -21.75 -10.58
CA ILE A 535 -12.39 -21.57 -9.93
C ILE A 535 -12.49 -20.15 -9.39
N ASP A 536 -11.47 -19.65 -8.70
CA ASP A 536 -11.44 -18.30 -8.13
C ASP A 536 -11.58 -17.22 -9.22
N GLY A 537 -10.88 -17.35 -10.36
CA GLY A 537 -11.07 -16.46 -11.50
C GLY A 537 -12.50 -16.49 -12.06
N ASN A 538 -13.13 -17.67 -12.14
CA ASN A 538 -14.53 -17.77 -12.56
C ASN A 538 -15.49 -17.13 -11.55
N VAL A 539 -15.24 -17.31 -10.25
CA VAL A 539 -16.03 -16.69 -9.16
C VAL A 539 -15.94 -15.16 -9.24
N GLU A 540 -14.73 -14.62 -9.45
CA GLU A 540 -14.52 -13.18 -9.65
C GLU A 540 -15.36 -12.67 -10.85
N GLU A 541 -15.23 -13.30 -12.02
CA GLU A 541 -15.95 -12.89 -13.23
C GLU A 541 -17.47 -12.94 -13.09
N ILE A 542 -18.00 -14.03 -12.49
CA ILE A 542 -19.43 -14.19 -12.26
C ILE A 542 -19.93 -13.09 -11.34
N THR A 543 -19.18 -12.82 -10.27
CA THR A 543 -19.55 -11.79 -9.29
C THR A 543 -19.53 -10.40 -9.92
N ILE A 544 -18.48 -10.03 -10.67
CA ILE A 544 -18.40 -8.74 -11.37
C ILE A 544 -19.60 -8.55 -12.32
N LYS A 545 -19.98 -9.59 -13.07
CA LYS A 545 -21.15 -9.54 -13.97
C LYS A 545 -22.48 -9.36 -13.23
N ALA A 546 -22.57 -9.80 -11.98
CA ALA A 546 -23.78 -9.66 -11.16
C ALA A 546 -23.91 -8.28 -10.49
N LEU A 547 -22.79 -7.56 -10.27
CA LEU A 547 -22.76 -6.29 -9.55
C LEU A 547 -23.76 -5.24 -10.04
N PRO A 548 -23.96 -5.00 -11.37
CA PRO A 548 -24.95 -4.03 -11.82
C PRO A 548 -26.36 -4.34 -11.33
N ASN A 549 -26.76 -5.62 -11.36
CA ASN A 549 -28.08 -6.04 -10.91
C ASN A 549 -28.26 -5.89 -9.38
N LEU A 550 -27.19 -6.07 -8.62
CA LEU A 550 -27.18 -5.90 -7.17
C LEU A 550 -27.19 -4.42 -6.78
N VAL A 551 -26.25 -3.63 -7.31
CA VAL A 551 -26.10 -2.22 -6.96
C VAL A 551 -27.29 -1.40 -7.45
N MET A 552 -27.83 -1.67 -8.63
CA MET A 552 -28.96 -0.93 -9.23
C MET A 552 -30.32 -1.55 -8.92
N ALA A 553 -30.41 -2.51 -8.02
CA ALA A 553 -31.69 -3.09 -7.58
C ALA A 553 -32.60 -2.00 -7.01
N LYS A 554 -33.83 -1.92 -7.53
CA LYS A 554 -34.80 -0.87 -7.15
C LYS A 554 -35.55 -1.19 -5.87
N SER A 555 -35.67 -2.47 -5.54
CA SER A 555 -36.33 -2.94 -4.33
C SER A 555 -35.47 -4.00 -3.64
N ASP A 556 -35.78 -4.29 -2.37
CA ASP A 556 -35.13 -5.35 -1.63
C ASP A 556 -35.41 -6.73 -2.26
N ALA A 557 -36.62 -6.93 -2.82
CA ALA A 557 -36.95 -8.15 -3.55
C ALA A 557 -36.09 -8.34 -4.82
N ASP A 558 -35.82 -7.26 -5.58
CA ASP A 558 -34.92 -7.32 -6.74
C ASP A 558 -33.50 -7.64 -6.31
N PHE A 559 -33.02 -7.03 -5.19
CA PHE A 559 -31.72 -7.31 -4.63
C PHE A 559 -31.57 -8.76 -4.19
N ASP A 560 -32.54 -9.29 -3.46
CA ASP A 560 -32.55 -10.67 -2.98
C ASP A 560 -32.61 -11.67 -4.15
N ALA A 561 -33.38 -11.36 -5.21
CA ALA A 561 -33.41 -12.18 -6.42
C ALA A 561 -32.06 -12.19 -7.14
N ALA A 562 -31.41 -11.02 -7.28
CA ALA A 562 -30.09 -10.93 -7.88
C ALA A 562 -29.02 -11.67 -7.05
N LYS A 563 -29.09 -11.57 -5.71
CA LYS A 563 -28.24 -12.32 -4.79
C LYS A 563 -28.45 -13.83 -4.92
N ALA A 564 -29.69 -14.29 -4.90
CA ALA A 564 -30.01 -15.71 -5.06
C ALA A 564 -29.47 -16.27 -6.39
N LYS A 565 -29.62 -15.51 -7.49
CA LYS A 565 -29.07 -15.90 -8.79
C LYS A 565 -27.54 -15.97 -8.77
N LEU A 566 -26.86 -15.01 -8.17
CA LEU A 566 -25.41 -15.04 -8.02
C LEU A 566 -24.99 -16.31 -7.25
N MET A 567 -25.63 -16.62 -6.13
CA MET A 567 -25.30 -17.80 -5.31
C MET A 567 -25.49 -19.11 -6.07
N GLU A 568 -26.52 -19.21 -6.92
CA GLU A 568 -26.74 -20.35 -7.80
C GLU A 568 -25.59 -20.50 -8.83
N ASP A 569 -25.19 -19.39 -9.47
CA ASP A 569 -24.12 -19.38 -10.48
C ASP A 569 -22.76 -19.74 -9.87
N LEU A 570 -22.47 -19.26 -8.65
CA LEU A 570 -21.25 -19.60 -7.92
C LEU A 570 -21.20 -21.08 -7.55
N LYS A 571 -22.32 -21.68 -7.13
CA LYS A 571 -22.40 -23.13 -6.90
C LYS A 571 -22.13 -23.92 -8.18
N ALA A 572 -22.72 -23.50 -9.29
CA ALA A 572 -22.47 -24.12 -10.60
C ALA A 572 -21.00 -24.02 -11.04
N ALA A 573 -20.28 -22.99 -10.59
CA ALA A 573 -18.84 -22.79 -10.80
C ALA A 573 -17.94 -23.58 -9.84
N ASN A 574 -18.50 -24.44 -8.98
CA ASN A 574 -17.79 -25.21 -7.94
C ASN A 574 -17.07 -24.35 -6.88
N VAL A 575 -17.64 -23.23 -6.49
CA VAL A 575 -17.07 -22.34 -5.46
C VAL A 575 -16.76 -23.08 -4.16
N GLU A 576 -17.61 -24.04 -3.75
CA GLU A 576 -17.44 -24.83 -2.52
C GLU A 576 -16.10 -25.57 -2.48
N LYS A 577 -15.64 -26.08 -3.63
CA LYS A 577 -14.33 -26.74 -3.71
C LYS A 577 -13.19 -25.76 -3.39
N SER A 578 -13.27 -24.54 -3.89
CA SER A 578 -12.26 -23.50 -3.62
C SER A 578 -12.32 -23.07 -2.15
N VAL A 579 -13.51 -22.78 -1.63
CA VAL A 579 -13.70 -22.38 -0.22
C VAL A 579 -13.13 -23.41 0.75
N ASN A 580 -13.40 -24.70 0.51
CA ASN A 580 -12.88 -25.78 1.36
C ASN A 580 -11.36 -25.85 1.31
N TRP A 581 -10.78 -25.75 0.10
CA TRP A 581 -9.32 -25.78 -0.07
C TRP A 581 -8.66 -24.60 0.69
N TRP A 582 -9.19 -23.39 0.54
CA TRP A 582 -8.64 -22.20 1.20
C TRP A 582 -8.75 -22.30 2.73
N LYS A 583 -9.90 -22.74 3.26
CA LYS A 583 -10.10 -22.91 4.72
C LYS A 583 -9.17 -23.96 5.32
N GLU A 584 -8.97 -25.09 4.65
CA GLU A 584 -8.05 -26.15 5.11
C GLU A 584 -6.59 -25.67 5.14
N ASN A 585 -6.14 -25.02 4.06
CA ASN A 585 -4.78 -24.50 3.97
C ASN A 585 -4.55 -23.30 4.90
N TRP A 586 -5.57 -22.47 5.12
CA TRP A 586 -5.53 -21.41 6.10
C TRP A 586 -5.30 -21.94 7.52
N ASN A 587 -6.05 -22.94 7.95
CA ASN A 587 -5.89 -23.56 9.26
C ASN A 587 -4.49 -24.18 9.44
N THR A 588 -3.95 -24.78 8.37
CA THR A 588 -2.57 -25.26 8.35
C THR A 588 -1.57 -24.13 8.50
N ALA A 589 -1.77 -23.02 7.77
CA ALA A 589 -0.91 -21.83 7.85
C ALA A 589 -0.94 -21.17 9.25
N VAL A 590 -2.12 -21.13 9.91
CA VAL A 590 -2.24 -20.67 11.31
C VAL A 590 -1.35 -21.50 12.25
N SER A 591 -1.44 -22.83 12.13
CA SER A 591 -0.64 -23.74 12.97
C SER A 591 0.86 -23.60 12.70
N ASN A 592 1.25 -23.44 11.42
CA ASN A 592 2.64 -23.25 11.02
C ASN A 592 3.19 -21.93 11.56
N LEU A 593 2.44 -20.83 11.44
CA LEU A 593 2.86 -19.51 11.91
C LEU A 593 3.14 -19.51 13.42
N ASP A 594 2.30 -20.17 14.21
CA ASP A 594 2.51 -20.26 15.66
C ASP A 594 3.80 -21.02 16.03
N SER A 595 4.26 -21.93 15.17
CA SER A 595 5.53 -22.65 15.35
C SER A 595 6.77 -21.84 14.96
N MET A 596 6.61 -20.71 14.26
CA MET A 596 7.72 -19.84 13.79
C MET A 596 8.11 -18.75 14.80
N LYS A 597 7.28 -18.54 15.81
CA LYS A 597 7.55 -17.60 16.91
C LYS A 597 8.67 -18.15 17.82
#